data_3cd5ca797439de1bf698c3d1a7196452
#
_entry.id   3cd5ca797439de1bf698c3d1a7196452
#
_cell.length_a   1.000
_cell.length_b   1.000
_cell.length_c   1.000
_cell.angle_alpha   90.00
_cell.angle_beta   90.00
_cell.angle_gamma   90.00
#
_symmetry.space_group_name_H-M   'P 1'
#
loop_
_entity.id
_entity.type
_entity.pdbx_description
1 polymer ?
#
loop_
_entity_poly.entity_id
_entity_poly.type
_entity_poly.pdbx_seq_one_letter_code
_entity_poly.pdbx_strand_id
1 'polypeptide(L)'
;SSGGSEIVIEMLQSAGASPIVDGEVKLVDNEALKAAIEVYKQLIDEGIMVDYTDWDQYIASMNKGTAAGVIQGCWIMSSIQAAEDQSGKWAIVNMPALDDIEGATNYANCGGASWAVSSNCKNTELAFDFLNSTFGADVDLYDDLLVNAGAIASYLPAAESDVYNETSDFYGGQAVYKDIVEFAGQVPGIDYGAYYSDIRSALTDAVTNVVQNDADIDEEIQNAQDT
;
A
#
# COMPACT_ATOMS: atom_id res chain seq x y z
N SER A 1 -7.05 8.24 4.21
CA SER A 1 -5.93 7.48 4.78
C SER A 1 -5.74 7.84 6.25
N SER A 2 -5.00 7.05 6.97
CA SER A 2 -4.73 7.21 8.41
C SER A 2 -3.61 8.24 8.66
N GLY A 3 -3.83 9.51 8.33
CA GLY A 3 -2.95 10.62 8.70
C GLY A 3 -1.53 10.57 8.12
N GLY A 4 -1.35 10.07 6.90
CA GLY A 4 -0.06 10.06 6.21
C GLY A 4 0.91 8.94 6.60
N SER A 5 0.66 8.20 7.68
CA SER A 5 1.58 7.12 8.10
C SER A 5 1.65 5.97 7.08
N GLU A 6 0.60 5.73 6.31
CA GLU A 6 0.63 4.68 5.26
C GLU A 6 1.67 4.99 4.19
N ILE A 7 1.64 6.19 3.62
CA ILE A 7 2.60 6.58 2.58
C ILE A 7 4.03 6.66 3.13
N VAL A 8 4.21 7.07 4.39
CA VAL A 8 5.52 7.07 5.05
C VAL A 8 6.07 5.65 5.17
N ILE A 9 5.23 4.67 5.55
CA ILE A 9 5.63 3.27 5.63
C ILE A 9 5.90 2.69 4.23
N GLU A 10 5.13 3.06 3.22
CA GLU A 10 5.39 2.66 1.83
C GLU A 10 6.73 3.21 1.32
N MET A 11 7.05 4.47 1.60
CA MET A 11 8.36 5.04 1.28
C MET A 11 9.49 4.36 2.05
N LEU A 12 9.30 4.08 3.34
CA LEU A 12 10.25 3.33 4.15
C LEU A 12 10.53 1.95 3.55
N GLN A 13 9.48 1.21 3.19
CA GLN A 13 9.61 -0.09 2.54
C GLN A 13 10.32 -0.01 1.19
N SER A 14 9.95 0.98 0.35
CA SER A 14 10.60 1.18 -0.95
C SER A 14 12.09 1.45 -0.84
N ALA A 15 12.52 2.04 0.27
CA ALA A 15 13.92 2.25 0.62
C ALA A 15 14.61 0.98 1.16
N GLY A 16 13.92 -0.16 1.23
CA GLY A 16 14.45 -1.41 1.78
C GLY A 16 14.63 -1.39 3.30
N ALA A 17 14.01 -0.44 3.98
CA ALA A 17 14.05 -0.30 5.43
C ALA A 17 12.78 -0.81 6.10
N SER A 18 12.85 -1.06 7.40
CA SER A 18 11.74 -1.57 8.20
C SER A 18 11.67 -0.83 9.54
N PRO A 19 10.47 -0.69 10.13
CA PRO A 19 10.34 -0.19 11.50
C PRO A 19 10.79 -1.21 12.56
N ILE A 20 10.97 -2.47 12.15
CA ILE A 20 11.45 -3.57 12.99
C ILE A 20 12.69 -4.17 12.33
N VAL A 21 13.76 -4.31 13.12
CA VAL A 21 15.02 -4.92 12.69
C VAL A 21 15.43 -5.95 13.77
N ASP A 22 15.68 -7.18 13.36
CA ASP A 22 16.05 -8.29 14.27
C ASP A 22 15.02 -8.51 15.40
N GLY A 23 13.74 -8.24 15.14
CA GLY A 23 12.65 -8.39 16.11
C GLY A 23 12.50 -7.24 17.12
N GLU A 24 13.30 -6.18 16.99
CA GLU A 24 13.24 -4.98 17.82
C GLU A 24 12.71 -3.78 17.02
N VAL A 25 11.94 -2.91 17.68
CA VAL A 25 11.49 -1.64 17.08
C VAL A 25 12.69 -0.71 16.90
N LYS A 26 12.89 -0.19 15.69
CA LYS A 26 14.00 0.68 15.30
C LYS A 26 13.49 1.85 14.48
N LEU A 27 12.94 2.84 15.15
CA LEU A 27 12.49 4.09 14.53
C LEU A 27 13.57 5.17 14.62
N VAL A 28 14.24 5.26 15.75
CA VAL A 28 15.37 6.17 15.96
C VAL A 28 16.57 5.70 15.12
N ASP A 29 17.33 6.65 14.60
CA ASP A 29 18.47 6.42 13.69
C ASP A 29 18.08 5.71 12.37
N ASN A 30 16.81 5.73 12.00
CA ASN A 30 16.32 5.21 10.72
C ASN A 30 16.24 6.34 9.70
N GLU A 31 17.33 6.53 8.95
CA GLU A 31 17.46 7.60 7.96
C GLU A 31 16.36 7.57 6.89
N ALA A 32 15.92 6.38 6.48
CA ALA A 32 14.86 6.24 5.50
C ALA A 32 13.49 6.68 6.06
N LEU A 33 13.22 6.40 7.35
CA LEU A 33 12.02 6.87 8.01
C LEU A 33 12.00 8.40 8.11
N LYS A 34 13.12 8.98 8.52
CA LYS A 34 13.25 10.43 8.61
C LYS A 34 13.05 11.09 7.25
N ALA A 35 13.72 10.61 6.20
CA ALA A 35 13.58 11.11 4.84
C ALA A 35 12.13 10.97 4.33
N ALA A 36 11.44 9.86 4.63
CA ALA A 36 10.05 9.67 4.25
C ALA A 36 9.11 10.70 4.91
N ILE A 37 9.32 11.01 6.19
CA ILE A 37 8.54 12.04 6.91
C ILE A 37 8.84 13.44 6.35
N GLU A 38 10.11 13.75 6.08
CA GLU A 38 10.53 15.03 5.49
C GLU A 38 9.89 15.26 4.11
N VAL A 39 9.96 14.26 3.24
CA VAL A 39 9.34 14.32 1.89
C VAL A 39 7.82 14.47 2.02
N TYR A 40 7.16 13.69 2.88
CA TYR A 40 5.72 13.81 3.07
C TYR A 40 5.32 15.21 3.56
N LYS A 41 6.02 15.74 4.57
CA LYS A 41 5.79 17.10 5.07
C LYS A 41 5.97 18.13 3.95
N GLN A 42 7.04 18.03 3.18
CA GLN A 42 7.30 18.97 2.08
C GLN A 42 6.16 18.93 1.04
N LEU A 43 5.69 17.75 0.65
CA LEU A 43 4.59 17.61 -0.32
C LEU A 43 3.28 18.25 0.17
N ILE A 44 3.01 18.19 1.47
CA ILE A 44 1.84 18.86 2.10
C ILE A 44 2.04 20.38 2.15
N ASP A 45 3.20 20.84 2.63
CA ASP A 45 3.50 22.26 2.81
C ASP A 45 3.50 23.02 1.46
N GLU A 46 3.96 22.38 0.38
CA GLU A 46 3.94 22.93 -0.97
C GLU A 46 2.57 22.80 -1.66
N GLY A 47 1.59 22.14 -1.02
CA GLY A 47 0.26 21.94 -1.58
C GLY A 47 0.22 20.97 -2.77
N ILE A 48 1.26 20.15 -2.96
CA ILE A 48 1.34 19.13 -4.00
C ILE A 48 0.47 17.94 -3.60
N MET A 49 0.48 17.59 -2.32
CA MET A 49 -0.32 16.51 -1.75
C MET A 49 -1.40 17.08 -0.82
N VAL A 50 -2.58 16.46 -0.88
CA VAL A 50 -3.70 16.76 0.02
C VAL A 50 -4.07 15.49 0.78
N ASP A 51 -4.11 15.58 2.09
CA ASP A 51 -4.58 14.50 2.93
C ASP A 51 -6.11 14.56 3.09
N TYR A 52 -6.75 13.40 2.95
CA TYR A 52 -8.18 13.22 3.12
C TYR A 52 -8.44 12.22 4.25
N THR A 53 -9.18 12.63 5.25
CA THR A 53 -9.58 11.78 6.37
C THR A 53 -10.91 11.05 6.12
N ASP A 54 -11.69 11.53 5.14
CA ASP A 54 -12.97 10.96 4.73
C ASP A 54 -12.82 10.22 3.40
N TRP A 55 -13.26 8.95 3.37
CA TRP A 55 -13.15 8.09 2.22
C TRP A 55 -13.91 8.59 1.00
N ASP A 56 -15.13 9.09 1.19
CA ASP A 56 -15.97 9.56 0.07
C ASP A 56 -15.38 10.81 -0.56
N GLN A 57 -14.80 11.72 0.25
CA GLN A 57 -14.08 12.89 -0.25
C GLN A 57 -12.81 12.51 -0.99
N TYR A 58 -12.08 11.50 -0.49
CA TYR A 58 -10.89 10.97 -1.14
C TYR A 58 -11.22 10.44 -2.55
N ILE A 59 -12.20 9.55 -2.67
CA ILE A 59 -12.66 9.04 -3.98
C ILE A 59 -13.19 10.17 -4.87
N ALA A 60 -13.97 11.08 -4.30
CA ALA A 60 -14.53 12.21 -5.05
C ALA A 60 -13.44 13.13 -5.63
N SER A 61 -12.26 13.24 -4.98
CA SER A 61 -11.17 14.07 -5.47
C SER A 61 -10.62 13.58 -6.80
N MET A 62 -10.52 12.27 -6.98
CA MET A 62 -10.10 11.63 -8.22
C MET A 62 -11.21 11.68 -9.28
N ASN A 63 -12.44 11.29 -8.91
CA ASN A 63 -13.57 11.21 -9.84
C ASN A 63 -14.01 12.59 -10.37
N LYS A 64 -13.72 13.67 -9.64
CA LYS A 64 -13.96 15.06 -10.09
C LYS A 64 -12.73 15.71 -10.74
N GLY A 65 -11.60 15.00 -10.81
CA GLY A 65 -10.37 15.51 -11.39
C GLY A 65 -9.70 16.63 -10.58
N THR A 66 -9.96 16.74 -9.27
CA THR A 66 -9.28 17.68 -8.38
C THR A 66 -7.93 17.15 -7.91
N ALA A 67 -7.75 15.82 -7.88
CA ALA A 67 -6.47 15.15 -7.72
C ALA A 67 -6.07 14.48 -9.05
N ALA A 68 -4.86 14.73 -9.52
CA ALA A 68 -4.34 14.18 -10.77
C ALA A 68 -3.68 12.82 -10.60
N GLY A 69 -3.44 12.38 -9.37
CA GLY A 69 -2.81 11.10 -9.05
C GLY A 69 -3.10 10.69 -7.62
N VAL A 70 -2.82 9.43 -7.34
CA VAL A 70 -2.99 8.82 -6.03
C VAL A 70 -1.92 7.76 -5.83
N ILE A 71 -1.33 7.71 -4.65
CA ILE A 71 -0.49 6.60 -4.21
C ILE A 71 -1.36 5.72 -3.32
N GLN A 72 -1.63 4.49 -3.79
CA GLN A 72 -2.55 3.57 -3.10
C GLN A 72 -2.40 2.15 -3.66
N GLY A 73 -2.94 1.17 -2.94
CA GLY A 73 -3.03 -0.21 -3.43
C GLY A 73 -3.95 -0.35 -4.64
N CYS A 74 -3.73 -1.38 -5.44
CA CYS A 74 -4.45 -1.64 -6.70
C CYS A 74 -5.98 -1.73 -6.55
N TRP A 75 -6.48 -2.02 -5.37
CA TRP A 75 -7.91 -2.08 -5.04
C TRP A 75 -8.66 -0.74 -5.22
N ILE A 76 -7.94 0.40 -5.30
CA ILE A 76 -8.55 1.71 -5.59
C ILE A 76 -9.06 1.82 -7.04
N MET A 77 -8.58 0.96 -7.93
CA MET A 77 -8.86 1.01 -9.37
C MET A 77 -10.36 1.02 -9.67
N SER A 78 -11.14 0.16 -9.01
CA SER A 78 -12.59 0.08 -9.21
C SER A 78 -13.30 1.40 -8.87
N SER A 79 -12.83 2.09 -7.83
CA SER A 79 -13.37 3.39 -7.42
C SER A 79 -13.03 4.51 -8.41
N ILE A 80 -11.83 4.46 -9.01
CA ILE A 80 -11.42 5.41 -10.06
C ILE A 80 -12.21 5.16 -11.35
N GLN A 81 -12.39 3.90 -11.74
CA GLN A 81 -13.14 3.51 -12.93
C GLN A 81 -14.63 3.87 -12.90
N ALA A 82 -15.18 4.16 -11.72
CA ALA A 82 -16.55 4.66 -11.59
C ALA A 82 -16.76 6.01 -12.31
N ALA A 83 -15.71 6.78 -12.59
CA ALA A 83 -15.75 7.99 -13.38
C ALA A 83 -15.53 7.66 -14.87
N GLU A 84 -16.53 7.12 -15.55
CA GLU A 84 -16.47 6.64 -16.94
C GLU A 84 -15.95 7.70 -17.94
N ASP A 85 -16.24 8.98 -17.68
CA ASP A 85 -15.78 10.12 -18.50
C ASP A 85 -14.27 10.37 -18.42
N GLN A 86 -13.57 9.69 -17.52
CA GLN A 86 -12.11 9.72 -17.39
C GLN A 86 -11.42 8.54 -18.10
N SER A 87 -12.17 7.71 -18.82
CA SER A 87 -11.59 6.61 -19.61
C SER A 87 -10.49 7.11 -20.56
N GLY A 88 -9.36 6.43 -20.57
CA GLY A 88 -8.17 6.77 -21.35
C GLY A 88 -7.30 7.90 -20.78
N LYS A 89 -7.64 8.43 -19.59
CA LYS A 89 -6.88 9.54 -18.95
C LYS A 89 -6.02 9.10 -17.77
N TRP A 90 -6.11 7.84 -17.36
CA TRP A 90 -5.35 7.28 -16.25
C TRP A 90 -4.28 6.30 -16.73
N ALA A 91 -3.23 6.19 -15.97
CA ALA A 91 -2.21 5.15 -16.10
C ALA A 91 -1.74 4.70 -14.72
N ILE A 92 -1.32 3.45 -14.61
CA ILE A 92 -0.68 2.92 -13.41
C ILE A 92 0.83 2.96 -13.62
N VAL A 93 1.53 3.52 -12.66
CA VAL A 93 3.00 3.64 -12.64
C VAL A 93 3.50 3.34 -11.24
N ASN A 94 4.80 3.06 -11.12
CA ASN A 94 5.44 2.93 -9.82
C ASN A 94 5.46 4.27 -9.06
N MET A 95 5.50 4.18 -7.74
CA MET A 95 5.73 5.36 -6.89
C MET A 95 7.14 5.94 -7.11
N PRO A 96 7.36 7.23 -6.83
CA PRO A 96 8.71 7.81 -6.80
C PRO A 96 9.58 7.15 -5.73
N ALA A 97 10.89 7.01 -6.00
CA ALA A 97 11.88 6.56 -5.03
C ALA A 97 12.37 7.71 -4.14
N LEU A 98 12.91 7.39 -2.97
CA LEU A 98 13.66 8.33 -2.13
C LEU A 98 15.09 8.44 -2.68
N ASP A 99 15.36 9.39 -3.58
CA ASP A 99 16.61 9.49 -4.33
C ASP A 99 17.86 9.64 -3.45
N ASP A 100 17.72 10.23 -2.26
CA ASP A 100 18.83 10.46 -1.33
C ASP A 100 19.16 9.22 -0.47
N ILE A 101 18.38 8.14 -0.57
CA ILE A 101 18.61 6.89 0.17
C ILE A 101 19.23 5.84 -0.75
N GLU A 102 20.45 5.41 -0.41
CA GLU A 102 21.17 4.40 -1.20
C GLU A 102 20.41 3.07 -1.25
N GLY A 103 20.19 2.56 -2.45
CA GLY A 103 19.46 1.31 -2.67
C GLY A 103 17.93 1.44 -2.64
N ALA A 104 17.40 2.66 -2.49
CA ALA A 104 15.96 2.86 -2.56
C ALA A 104 15.41 2.45 -3.93
N THR A 105 14.26 1.82 -3.90
CA THR A 105 13.50 1.40 -5.07
C THR A 105 12.26 2.28 -5.22
N ASN A 106 11.50 2.05 -6.27
CA ASN A 106 10.19 2.67 -6.47
C ASN A 106 9.04 1.65 -6.32
N TYR A 107 9.25 0.61 -5.49
CA TYR A 107 8.30 -0.46 -5.24
C TYR A 107 7.94 -0.54 -3.76
N ALA A 108 6.65 -0.54 -3.48
CA ALA A 108 6.10 -0.80 -2.15
C ALA A 108 4.74 -1.49 -2.28
N ASN A 109 4.24 -2.07 -1.20
CA ASN A 109 2.88 -2.55 -1.16
C ASN A 109 2.04 -1.75 -0.14
N CYS A 110 0.80 -1.53 -0.46
CA CYS A 110 -0.19 -0.95 0.44
C CYS A 110 -1.13 -2.04 0.92
N GLY A 111 -0.86 -2.55 2.11
CA GLY A 111 -1.68 -3.60 2.72
C GLY A 111 -1.38 -4.99 2.20
N GLY A 112 -2.39 -5.82 2.32
CA GLY A 112 -2.41 -7.24 2.04
C GLY A 112 -3.40 -7.90 2.99
N ALA A 113 -3.90 -9.07 2.64
CA ALA A 113 -4.83 -9.81 3.47
C ALA A 113 -4.48 -11.29 3.51
N SER A 114 -4.76 -11.92 4.62
CA SER A 114 -4.59 -13.35 4.81
C SER A 114 -5.81 -13.98 5.45
N TRP A 115 -5.97 -15.26 5.22
CA TRP A 115 -6.98 -16.06 5.89
C TRP A 115 -6.37 -16.76 7.11
N ALA A 116 -7.11 -16.78 8.21
CA ALA A 116 -6.71 -17.48 9.41
C ALA A 116 -7.87 -18.34 9.94
N VAL A 117 -7.55 -19.53 10.41
CA VAL A 117 -8.51 -20.39 11.10
C VAL A 117 -8.37 -20.17 12.60
N SER A 118 -9.44 -19.69 13.24
CA SER A 118 -9.45 -19.42 14.68
C SER A 118 -9.20 -20.70 15.50
N SER A 119 -8.48 -20.59 16.61
CA SER A 119 -8.27 -21.67 17.58
C SER A 119 -9.59 -22.21 18.18
N ASN A 120 -10.68 -21.42 18.11
CA ASN A 120 -12.02 -21.83 18.53
C ASN A 120 -12.81 -22.58 17.45
N CYS A 121 -12.24 -22.76 16.25
CA CYS A 121 -12.89 -23.48 15.18
C CYS A 121 -13.09 -24.96 15.58
N LYS A 122 -14.33 -25.46 15.50
CA LYS A 122 -14.67 -26.82 15.89
C LYS A 122 -14.37 -27.86 14.81
N ASN A 123 -14.14 -27.39 13.57
CA ASN A 123 -13.82 -28.24 12.42
C ASN A 123 -12.70 -27.59 11.60
N THR A 124 -11.50 -27.61 12.17
CA THR A 124 -10.32 -27.01 11.56
C THR A 124 -9.91 -27.69 10.26
N GLU A 125 -10.10 -29.03 10.17
CA GLU A 125 -9.81 -29.81 8.97
C GLU A 125 -10.66 -29.33 7.79
N LEU A 126 -11.98 -29.23 7.96
CA LEU A 126 -12.87 -28.73 6.91
C LEU A 126 -12.55 -27.28 6.53
N ALA A 127 -12.20 -26.44 7.51
CA ALA A 127 -11.84 -25.06 7.24
C ALA A 127 -10.56 -24.96 6.40
N PHE A 128 -9.54 -25.76 6.70
CA PHE A 128 -8.32 -25.82 5.90
C PHE A 128 -8.56 -26.44 4.52
N ASP A 129 -9.38 -27.49 4.42
CA ASP A 129 -9.75 -28.10 3.13
C ASP A 129 -10.45 -27.08 2.23
N PHE A 130 -11.35 -26.26 2.80
CA PHE A 130 -12.00 -25.17 2.07
C PHE A 130 -10.99 -24.14 1.58
N LEU A 131 -10.11 -23.64 2.46
CA LEU A 131 -9.10 -22.64 2.08
C LEU A 131 -8.12 -23.18 1.05
N ASN A 132 -7.70 -24.43 1.18
CA ASN A 132 -6.77 -25.05 0.24
C ASN A 132 -7.42 -25.30 -1.12
N SER A 133 -8.68 -25.73 -1.16
CA SER A 133 -9.40 -26.01 -2.40
C SER A 133 -9.85 -24.75 -3.16
N THR A 134 -9.90 -23.60 -2.48
CA THR A 134 -10.25 -22.30 -3.04
C THR A 134 -9.00 -21.46 -3.22
N PHE A 135 -8.62 -20.67 -2.22
CA PHE A 135 -7.53 -19.69 -2.28
C PHE A 135 -6.13 -20.31 -2.44
N GLY A 136 -5.97 -21.61 -2.15
CA GLY A 136 -4.69 -22.32 -2.31
C GLY A 136 -4.52 -23.04 -3.64
N ALA A 137 -5.58 -23.19 -4.47
CA ALA A 137 -5.48 -24.03 -5.66
C ALA A 137 -6.35 -23.61 -6.86
N ASP A 138 -7.37 -22.76 -6.67
CA ASP A 138 -8.39 -22.49 -7.69
C ASP A 138 -8.03 -21.24 -8.50
N VAL A 139 -7.49 -21.43 -9.70
CA VAL A 139 -7.13 -20.33 -10.62
C VAL A 139 -8.38 -19.64 -11.15
N ASP A 140 -9.44 -20.40 -11.48
CA ASP A 140 -10.68 -19.83 -12.03
C ASP A 140 -11.35 -18.90 -11.00
N LEU A 141 -11.29 -19.22 -9.70
CA LEU A 141 -11.74 -18.34 -8.65
C LEU A 141 -10.96 -17.02 -8.64
N TYR A 142 -9.65 -17.08 -8.82
CA TYR A 142 -8.83 -15.86 -8.84
C TYR A 142 -9.08 -15.02 -10.08
N ASP A 143 -9.35 -15.62 -11.23
CA ASP A 143 -9.74 -14.90 -12.44
C ASP A 143 -11.06 -14.15 -12.24
N ASP A 144 -12.05 -14.81 -11.63
CA ASP A 144 -13.32 -14.16 -11.28
C ASP A 144 -13.14 -13.01 -10.27
N LEU A 145 -12.30 -13.20 -9.24
CA LEU A 145 -12.01 -12.17 -8.24
C LEU A 145 -11.24 -10.98 -8.85
N LEU A 146 -10.33 -11.23 -9.78
CA LEU A 146 -9.61 -10.17 -10.49
C LEU A 146 -10.57 -9.30 -11.30
N VAL A 147 -11.39 -9.92 -12.12
CA VAL A 147 -12.32 -9.22 -13.05
C VAL A 147 -13.41 -8.47 -12.28
N ASN A 148 -13.98 -9.10 -11.23
CA ASN A 148 -15.15 -8.55 -10.57
C ASN A 148 -14.83 -7.68 -9.33
N ALA A 149 -13.64 -7.85 -8.73
CA ALA A 149 -13.26 -7.16 -7.50
C ALA A 149 -11.88 -6.48 -7.56
N GLY A 150 -11.13 -6.65 -8.65
CA GLY A 150 -9.76 -6.12 -8.76
C GLY A 150 -8.78 -6.73 -7.75
N ALA A 151 -9.07 -7.93 -7.25
CA ALA A 151 -8.24 -8.60 -6.25
C ALA A 151 -7.08 -9.35 -6.91
N ILE A 152 -5.85 -8.93 -6.60
CA ILE A 152 -4.64 -9.58 -7.08
C ILE A 152 -4.35 -10.84 -6.25
N ALA A 153 -4.10 -11.95 -6.93
CA ALA A 153 -3.79 -13.22 -6.28
C ALA A 153 -2.40 -13.23 -5.64
N SER A 154 -2.31 -13.76 -4.40
CA SER A 154 -1.03 -14.18 -3.82
C SER A 154 -0.63 -15.60 -4.25
N TYR A 155 -1.56 -16.35 -4.84
CA TYR A 155 -1.32 -17.67 -5.40
C TYR A 155 -0.64 -17.53 -6.76
N LEU A 156 0.69 -17.77 -6.79
CA LEU A 156 1.52 -17.49 -7.97
C LEU A 156 1.02 -18.13 -9.27
N PRO A 157 0.50 -19.39 -9.31
CA PRO A 157 -0.02 -19.94 -10.55
C PRO A 157 -1.20 -19.16 -11.16
N ALA A 158 -1.98 -18.44 -10.37
CA ALA A 158 -3.05 -17.60 -10.90
C ALA A 158 -2.53 -16.40 -11.69
N ALA A 159 -1.34 -15.90 -11.36
CA ALA A 159 -0.71 -14.79 -12.09
C ALA A 159 -0.28 -15.16 -13.53
N GLU A 160 -0.26 -16.46 -13.86
CA GLU A 160 0.04 -16.95 -15.21
C GLU A 160 -1.21 -17.02 -16.12
N SER A 161 -2.39 -16.73 -15.57
CA SER A 161 -3.65 -16.73 -16.32
C SER A 161 -3.67 -15.65 -17.39
N ASP A 162 -4.33 -15.93 -18.52
CA ASP A 162 -4.48 -15.00 -19.63
C ASP A 162 -5.19 -13.69 -19.24
N VAL A 163 -6.04 -13.72 -18.23
CA VAL A 163 -6.79 -12.55 -17.72
C VAL A 163 -5.83 -11.44 -17.26
N TYR A 164 -4.66 -11.80 -16.73
CA TYR A 164 -3.65 -10.82 -16.32
C TYR A 164 -3.01 -10.06 -17.49
N ASN A 165 -3.10 -10.61 -18.71
CA ASN A 165 -2.57 -9.97 -19.92
C ASN A 165 -3.60 -9.06 -20.62
N GLU A 166 -4.84 -9.00 -20.15
CA GLU A 166 -5.86 -8.15 -20.72
C GLU A 166 -5.52 -6.68 -20.58
N THR A 167 -5.79 -5.91 -21.62
CA THR A 167 -5.59 -4.46 -21.61
C THR A 167 -6.87 -3.74 -21.21
N SER A 168 -6.72 -2.60 -20.54
CA SER A 168 -7.83 -1.78 -20.09
C SER A 168 -7.91 -0.48 -20.89
N ASP A 169 -9.00 -0.26 -21.59
CA ASP A 169 -9.26 1.01 -22.29
C ASP A 169 -9.32 2.19 -21.33
N PHE A 170 -9.78 1.96 -20.10
CA PHE A 170 -9.81 2.99 -19.06
C PHE A 170 -8.41 3.52 -18.73
N TYR A 171 -7.40 2.64 -18.76
CA TYR A 171 -6.00 2.95 -18.54
C TYR A 171 -5.21 3.10 -19.85
N GLY A 172 -5.85 3.60 -20.91
CA GLY A 172 -5.20 3.91 -22.17
C GLY A 172 -4.61 2.72 -22.94
N GLY A 173 -5.15 1.52 -22.72
CA GLY A 173 -4.67 0.27 -23.32
C GLY A 173 -3.55 -0.43 -22.53
N GLN A 174 -3.27 0.00 -21.30
CA GLN A 174 -2.29 -0.64 -20.43
C GLN A 174 -2.78 -2.00 -19.92
N ALA A 175 -1.89 -3.00 -19.87
CA ALA A 175 -2.15 -4.30 -19.22
C ALA A 175 -1.89 -4.19 -17.72
N VAL A 176 -2.77 -3.46 -17.02
CA VAL A 176 -2.54 -2.99 -15.64
C VAL A 176 -2.28 -4.12 -14.65
N TYR A 177 -2.96 -5.25 -14.77
CA TYR A 177 -2.79 -6.37 -13.84
C TYR A 177 -1.44 -7.06 -14.02
N LYS A 178 -0.97 -7.18 -15.26
CA LYS A 178 0.37 -7.68 -15.56
C LYS A 178 1.44 -6.78 -14.95
N ASP A 179 1.31 -5.47 -15.16
CA ASP A 179 2.28 -4.51 -14.62
C ASP A 179 2.31 -4.56 -13.08
N ILE A 180 1.14 -4.64 -12.42
CA ILE A 180 1.05 -4.75 -10.96
C ILE A 180 1.71 -6.04 -10.44
N VAL A 181 1.55 -7.17 -11.12
CA VAL A 181 2.22 -8.44 -10.74
C VAL A 181 3.74 -8.32 -10.90
N GLU A 182 4.21 -7.69 -11.98
CA GLU A 182 5.63 -7.43 -12.18
C GLU A 182 6.19 -6.51 -11.07
N PHE A 183 5.45 -5.47 -10.67
CA PHE A 183 5.83 -4.58 -9.57
C PHE A 183 5.85 -5.32 -8.23
N ALA A 184 4.83 -6.14 -7.96
CA ALA A 184 4.74 -6.91 -6.72
C ALA A 184 5.96 -7.83 -6.52
N GLY A 185 6.51 -8.37 -7.61
CA GLY A 185 7.72 -9.19 -7.57
C GLY A 185 9.00 -8.44 -7.20
N GLN A 186 8.97 -7.10 -7.21
CA GLN A 186 10.12 -6.23 -6.90
C GLN A 186 10.02 -5.55 -5.53
N VAL A 187 8.87 -5.69 -4.84
CA VAL A 187 8.64 -5.04 -3.55
C VAL A 187 9.63 -5.56 -2.50
N PRO A 188 10.39 -4.70 -1.82
CA PRO A 188 11.25 -5.11 -0.72
C PRO A 188 10.45 -5.73 0.43
N GLY A 189 11.02 -6.74 1.08
CA GLY A 189 10.42 -7.30 2.28
C GLY A 189 10.40 -6.30 3.41
N ILE A 190 9.35 -6.35 4.24
CA ILE A 190 9.24 -5.56 5.47
C ILE A 190 8.87 -6.51 6.61
N ASP A 191 9.50 -6.32 7.78
CA ASP A 191 9.11 -7.04 8.98
C ASP A 191 7.98 -6.28 9.68
N TYR A 192 6.81 -6.87 9.72
CA TYR A 192 5.65 -6.30 10.40
C TYR A 192 5.65 -6.60 11.91
N GLY A 193 6.32 -7.69 12.35
CA GLY A 193 6.33 -8.13 13.75
C GLY A 193 4.95 -8.30 14.36
N ALA A 194 4.92 -8.51 15.68
CA ALA A 194 3.68 -8.70 16.43
C ALA A 194 2.97 -7.38 16.81
N TYR A 195 3.71 -6.29 16.85
CA TYR A 195 3.26 -4.96 17.34
C TYR A 195 3.11 -3.93 16.22
N TYR A 196 2.99 -4.37 14.97
CA TYR A 196 2.92 -3.46 13.83
C TYR A 196 1.79 -2.43 13.93
N SER A 197 0.63 -2.82 14.47
CA SER A 197 -0.49 -1.89 14.65
C SER A 197 -0.17 -0.77 15.64
N ASP A 198 0.57 -1.09 16.70
CA ASP A 198 0.96 -0.11 17.72
C ASP A 198 2.02 0.84 17.16
N ILE A 199 3.02 0.30 16.45
CA ILE A 199 4.03 1.08 15.73
C ILE A 199 3.38 2.03 14.72
N ARG A 200 2.44 1.52 13.93
CA ARG A 200 1.70 2.32 12.95
C ARG A 200 0.90 3.45 13.63
N SER A 201 0.31 3.18 14.80
CA SER A 201 -0.41 4.21 15.55
C SER A 201 0.55 5.28 16.06
N ALA A 202 1.66 4.91 16.67
CA ALA A 202 2.68 5.85 17.13
C ALA A 202 3.26 6.70 15.99
N LEU A 203 3.54 6.09 14.83
CA LEU A 203 3.97 6.81 13.64
C LEU A 203 2.89 7.75 13.09
N THR A 204 1.61 7.38 13.17
CA THR A 204 0.51 8.26 12.77
C THR A 204 0.47 9.53 13.62
N ASP A 205 0.64 9.38 14.93
CA ASP A 205 0.68 10.52 15.86
C ASP A 205 1.91 11.41 15.59
N ALA A 206 3.09 10.80 15.43
CA ALA A 206 4.33 11.52 15.11
C ALA A 206 4.22 12.29 13.78
N VAL A 207 3.79 11.65 12.69
CA VAL A 207 3.61 12.29 11.39
C VAL A 207 2.58 13.41 11.46
N THR A 208 1.49 13.21 12.20
CA THR A 208 0.46 14.24 12.41
C THR A 208 1.03 15.45 13.13
N ASN A 209 1.82 15.26 14.19
CA ASN A 209 2.45 16.33 14.92
C ASN A 209 3.44 17.12 14.05
N VAL A 210 4.27 16.42 13.28
CA VAL A 210 5.22 17.05 12.35
C VAL A 210 4.51 17.88 11.28
N VAL A 211 3.44 17.34 10.68
CA VAL A 211 2.77 18.00 9.55
C VAL A 211 1.81 19.10 10.00
N GLN A 212 1.06 18.89 11.08
CA GLN A 212 0.02 19.83 11.50
C GLN A 212 0.49 20.84 12.54
N ASN A 213 1.51 20.48 13.35
CA ASN A 213 1.97 21.31 14.47
C ASN A 213 3.41 21.81 14.29
N ASP A 214 4.06 21.54 13.15
CA ASP A 214 5.47 21.86 12.89
C ASP A 214 6.42 21.33 13.97
N ALA A 215 6.09 20.16 14.56
CA ALA A 215 6.93 19.52 15.57
C ALA A 215 8.26 19.05 14.97
N ASP A 216 9.29 18.94 15.83
CA ASP A 216 10.59 18.42 15.42
C ASP A 216 10.53 16.94 15.07
N ILE A 217 11.06 16.57 13.91
CA ILE A 217 10.96 15.20 13.38
C ILE A 217 11.71 14.21 14.26
N ASP A 218 12.91 14.57 14.73
CA ASP A 218 13.73 13.66 15.52
C ASP A 218 13.09 13.44 16.92
N GLU A 219 12.50 14.51 17.51
CA GLU A 219 11.75 14.41 18.75
C GLU A 219 10.51 13.51 18.60
N GLU A 220 9.74 13.67 17.53
CA GLU A 220 8.54 12.87 17.30
C GLU A 220 8.85 11.41 16.96
N ILE A 221 9.94 11.12 16.24
CA ILE A 221 10.43 9.75 16.03
C ILE A 221 10.85 9.12 17.36
N GLN A 222 11.53 9.87 18.25
CA GLN A 222 11.89 9.38 19.56
C GLN A 222 10.64 9.09 20.42
N ASN A 223 9.65 9.98 20.41
CA ASN A 223 8.39 9.77 21.12
C ASN A 223 7.67 8.50 20.63
N ALA A 224 7.65 8.28 19.30
CA ALA A 224 7.07 7.07 18.72
C ALA A 224 7.85 5.79 19.09
N GLN A 225 9.18 5.87 19.23
CA GLN A 225 10.02 4.74 19.66
C GLN A 225 9.77 4.37 21.12
N ASP A 226 9.47 5.34 21.98
CA ASP A 226 9.32 5.16 23.44
C ASP A 226 7.88 4.72 23.83
N THR A 227 6.93 4.76 22.90
CA THR A 227 5.53 4.33 23.08
C THR A 227 5.36 2.83 22.90
#